data_892e148e353ad190fc61427ff854c203
#
_entry.id   892e148e353ad190fc61427ff854c203
#
_cell.length_a   1.000
_cell.length_b   1.000
_cell.length_c   1.000
_cell.angle_alpha   90.00
_cell.angle_beta   90.00
_cell.angle_gamma   90.00
#
_symmetry.space_group_name_H-M   'P 1'
#
loop_
_entity.id
_entity.type
_entity.pdbx_description
1 polymer ?
#
loop_
_entity_poly.entity_id
_entity_poly.type
_entity_poly.pdbx_seq_one_letter_code
_entity_poly.pdbx_strand_id
1 'polypeptide(L)'
;MIRYCSLNMESRRALVTTTTPPPLTVVQPGEGQTGELGSIGVNFKLWGHDTGGALSVVEHPFPVGALVPPHLHTREDEYSIVTQGEIGFRSGDREVVLAPGGYITKPRGEMHTMWNAGSVPARMIEIISPAGFEHFFRELAELISAGPPDAGQVPALAGRYGLQFGQPEWLPGIISRFGLTAPR
;
A
#
# COMPACT_ATOMS: atom_id res chain seq x y z
N MET A 1 -3.48 68.22 -1.01
CA MET A 1 -3.67 67.69 0.35
C MET A 1 -4.09 66.22 0.19
N ILE A 2 -3.13 65.31 0.19
CA ILE A 2 -3.33 63.87 -0.06
C ILE A 2 -3.34 63.18 1.29
N ARG A 3 -4.49 62.55 1.63
CA ARG A 3 -4.61 61.74 2.87
C ARG A 3 -4.07 60.36 2.61
N TYR A 4 -3.03 59.99 3.33
CA TYR A 4 -2.55 58.60 3.42
C TYR A 4 -3.50 57.80 4.31
N CYS A 5 -4.09 56.75 3.72
CA CYS A 5 -4.88 55.75 4.46
C CYS A 5 -3.89 54.73 5.00
N SER A 6 -3.72 54.70 6.33
CA SER A 6 -2.92 53.68 7.01
C SER A 6 -3.67 52.35 7.01
N LEU A 7 -3.19 51.38 6.24
CA LEU A 7 -3.63 50.00 6.35
C LEU A 7 -2.96 49.33 7.55
N ASN A 8 -3.75 49.04 8.56
CA ASN A 8 -3.36 48.20 9.71
C ASN A 8 -3.08 46.78 9.18
N MET A 9 -1.80 46.42 9.09
CA MET A 9 -1.37 45.06 8.94
C MET A 9 -1.40 44.36 10.31
N GLU A 10 -2.56 43.81 10.70
CA GLU A 10 -2.62 42.83 11.76
C GLU A 10 -1.89 41.56 11.31
N SER A 11 -0.72 41.39 11.89
CA SER A 11 0.13 40.23 11.74
C SER A 11 -0.66 38.98 12.19
N ARG A 12 -1.18 38.19 11.24
CA ARG A 12 -1.63 36.83 11.48
C ARG A 12 -0.41 35.99 11.83
N ARG A 13 -0.05 35.91 13.09
CA ARG A 13 0.84 34.90 13.60
C ARG A 13 0.18 33.55 13.33
N ALA A 14 0.66 32.83 12.29
CA ALA A 14 0.37 31.44 12.14
C ALA A 14 0.85 30.73 13.42
N LEU A 15 -0.08 30.09 14.10
CA LEU A 15 0.24 29.17 15.21
C LEU A 15 1.05 28.02 14.60
N VAL A 16 2.37 28.12 14.72
CA VAL A 16 3.26 27.00 14.47
C VAL A 16 3.02 26.02 15.61
N THR A 17 2.15 25.04 15.39
CA THR A 17 2.04 23.89 16.27
C THR A 17 3.38 23.15 16.18
N THR A 18 4.22 23.30 17.18
CA THR A 18 5.44 22.50 17.32
C THR A 18 5.01 21.08 17.69
N THR A 19 4.75 20.25 16.66
CA THR A 19 4.61 18.82 16.88
C THR A 19 6.01 18.30 17.18
N THR A 20 6.18 17.64 18.32
CA THR A 20 7.42 16.91 18.63
C THR A 20 7.68 15.93 17.49
N PRO A 21 8.87 15.92 16.88
CA PRO A 21 9.17 14.95 15.85
C PRO A 21 9.06 13.54 16.41
N PRO A 22 8.64 12.55 15.59
CA PRO A 22 8.61 11.16 16.03
C PRO A 22 10.02 10.71 16.43
N PRO A 23 10.14 9.77 17.39
CA PRO A 23 11.44 9.23 17.81
C PRO A 23 12.11 8.49 16.66
N LEU A 24 13.44 8.37 16.73
CA LEU A 24 14.18 7.52 15.82
C LEU A 24 13.72 6.07 15.99
N THR A 25 13.16 5.49 14.93
CA THR A 25 12.80 4.07 14.85
C THR A 25 13.84 3.32 14.01
N VAL A 26 14.28 2.17 14.50
CA VAL A 26 15.21 1.28 13.77
C VAL A 26 14.61 -0.11 13.73
N VAL A 27 14.50 -0.67 12.52
CA VAL A 27 14.05 -2.05 12.28
C VAL A 27 15.16 -2.78 11.53
N GLN A 28 15.79 -3.76 12.18
CA GLN A 28 16.90 -4.51 11.60
C GLN A 28 16.42 -5.48 10.51
N PRO A 29 17.31 -5.99 9.62
CA PRO A 29 16.97 -7.03 8.67
C PRO A 29 16.32 -8.23 9.37
N GLY A 30 15.17 -8.67 8.85
CA GLY A 30 14.39 -9.79 9.42
C GLY A 30 13.49 -9.42 10.60
N GLU A 31 13.61 -8.24 11.17
CA GLU A 31 12.73 -7.75 12.24
C GLU A 31 11.42 -7.16 11.68
N GLY A 32 10.48 -6.95 12.58
CA GLY A 32 9.14 -6.43 12.33
C GLY A 32 8.06 -7.50 12.52
N GLN A 33 6.86 -7.04 12.80
CA GLN A 33 5.68 -7.90 12.88
C GLN A 33 5.37 -8.49 11.49
N THR A 34 4.90 -9.73 11.44
CA THR A 34 4.54 -10.41 10.18
C THR A 34 3.09 -10.85 10.20
N GLY A 35 2.51 -11.04 9.01
CA GLY A 35 1.16 -11.58 8.83
C GLY A 35 0.93 -12.14 7.44
N GLU A 36 -0.19 -12.84 7.26
CA GLU A 36 -0.63 -13.38 5.98
C GLU A 36 -1.84 -12.59 5.48
N LEU A 37 -1.86 -12.26 4.19
CA LEU A 37 -2.94 -11.49 3.55
C LEU A 37 -3.71 -12.34 2.51
N GLY A 38 -3.60 -13.66 2.61
CA GLY A 38 -4.18 -14.61 1.68
C GLY A 38 -3.18 -15.07 0.61
N SER A 39 -3.02 -14.34 -0.49
CA SER A 39 -2.09 -14.73 -1.55
C SER A 39 -0.65 -14.30 -1.32
N ILE A 40 -0.43 -13.31 -0.48
CA ILE A 40 0.88 -12.74 -0.13
C ILE A 40 1.02 -12.58 1.37
N GLY A 41 2.25 -12.42 1.85
CA GLY A 41 2.52 -12.04 3.23
C GLY A 41 2.69 -10.53 3.41
N VAL A 42 2.81 -10.10 4.66
CA VAL A 42 3.19 -8.75 5.05
C VAL A 42 4.21 -8.77 6.17
N ASN A 43 5.24 -7.94 6.08
CA ASN A 43 6.22 -7.67 7.14
C ASN A 43 6.19 -6.17 7.40
N PHE A 44 5.68 -5.77 8.57
CA PHE A 44 5.58 -4.36 8.96
C PHE A 44 6.97 -3.83 9.33
N LYS A 45 7.35 -2.69 8.73
CA LYS A 45 8.66 -2.06 8.95
C LYS A 45 8.54 -0.71 9.65
N LEU A 46 7.84 0.23 9.06
CA LEU A 46 7.57 1.52 9.66
C LEU A 46 6.06 1.76 9.69
N TRP A 47 5.57 2.12 10.86
CA TRP A 47 4.17 2.47 11.06
C TRP A 47 3.95 3.97 10.93
N GLY A 48 2.71 4.39 10.74
CA GLY A 48 2.38 5.81 10.66
C GLY A 48 2.85 6.63 11.87
N HIS A 49 2.84 6.05 13.07
CA HIS A 49 3.32 6.74 14.27
C HIS A 49 4.85 6.97 14.26
N ASP A 50 5.62 6.14 13.55
CA ASP A 50 7.08 6.32 13.40
C ASP A 50 7.43 7.49 12.48
N THR A 51 6.49 7.92 11.64
CA THR A 51 6.71 8.92 10.58
C THR A 51 5.87 10.18 10.77
N GLY A 52 5.19 10.30 11.91
CA GLY A 52 4.25 11.40 12.16
C GLY A 52 3.03 11.38 11.21
N GLY A 53 2.65 10.21 10.71
CA GLY A 53 1.52 10.01 9.81
C GLY A 53 1.84 10.26 8.32
N ALA A 54 3.09 10.58 7.99
CA ALA A 54 3.46 10.91 6.60
C ALA A 54 3.40 9.69 5.68
N LEU A 55 3.90 8.55 6.15
CA LEU A 55 3.90 7.30 5.41
C LEU A 55 4.01 6.09 6.34
N SER A 56 3.72 4.90 5.81
CA SER A 56 4.10 3.61 6.39
C SER A 56 4.90 2.79 5.38
N VAL A 57 5.67 1.82 5.87
CA VAL A 57 6.48 0.94 5.04
C VAL A 57 6.25 -0.51 5.45
N VAL A 58 5.94 -1.34 4.47
CA VAL A 58 5.85 -2.79 4.63
C VAL A 58 6.68 -3.50 3.58
N GLU A 59 7.00 -4.76 3.81
CA GLU A 59 7.52 -5.66 2.78
C GLU A 59 6.48 -6.73 2.49
N HIS A 60 6.31 -7.07 1.23
CA HIS A 60 5.45 -8.15 0.80
C HIS A 60 6.27 -9.29 0.18
N PRO A 61 6.31 -10.48 0.81
CA PRO A 61 6.73 -11.70 0.14
C PRO A 61 5.62 -12.20 -0.80
N PHE A 62 5.97 -12.56 -2.02
CA PHE A 62 5.09 -13.10 -3.06
C PHE A 62 5.50 -14.54 -3.40
N PRO A 63 4.78 -15.56 -2.92
CA PRO A 63 4.94 -16.93 -3.42
C PRO A 63 4.74 -17.02 -4.93
N VAL A 64 5.26 -18.06 -5.55
CA VAL A 64 5.01 -18.34 -6.98
C VAL A 64 3.51 -18.52 -7.20
N GLY A 65 2.97 -17.87 -8.24
CA GLY A 65 1.56 -17.89 -8.57
C GLY A 65 0.68 -16.94 -7.73
N ALA A 66 1.28 -16.18 -6.81
CA ALA A 66 0.54 -15.18 -6.02
C ALA A 66 -0.01 -14.06 -6.90
N LEU A 67 -1.25 -13.67 -6.63
CA LEU A 67 -1.94 -12.56 -7.25
C LEU A 67 -2.71 -11.78 -6.20
N VAL A 68 -2.46 -10.48 -6.09
CA VAL A 68 -3.25 -9.58 -5.26
C VAL A 68 -4.55 -9.24 -6.01
N PRO A 69 -5.74 -9.37 -5.39
CA PRO A 69 -6.99 -9.00 -6.05
C PRO A 69 -6.95 -7.56 -6.59
N PRO A 70 -7.46 -7.29 -7.80
CA PRO A 70 -7.53 -5.92 -8.31
C PRO A 70 -8.31 -5.02 -7.36
N HIS A 71 -7.73 -3.86 -7.05
CA HIS A 71 -8.28 -2.91 -6.11
C HIS A 71 -7.83 -1.49 -6.41
N LEU A 72 -8.48 -0.53 -5.77
CA LEU A 72 -8.04 0.87 -5.74
C LEU A 72 -8.10 1.41 -4.30
N HIS A 73 -7.21 2.31 -3.99
CA HIS A 73 -7.22 3.10 -2.77
C HIS A 73 -7.89 4.45 -3.02
N THR A 74 -8.73 4.90 -2.09
CA THR A 74 -9.37 6.23 -2.23
C THR A 74 -8.62 7.32 -1.45
N ARG A 75 -7.65 6.95 -0.61
CA ARG A 75 -7.00 7.86 0.34
C ARG A 75 -5.48 7.92 0.19
N GLU A 76 -4.85 6.82 -0.21
CA GLU A 76 -3.40 6.64 -0.20
C GLU A 76 -2.86 6.48 -1.63
N ASP A 77 -1.66 6.98 -1.86
CA ASP A 77 -0.81 6.60 -2.98
C ASP A 77 0.18 5.52 -2.49
N GLU A 78 0.50 4.58 -3.36
CA GLU A 78 1.48 3.54 -3.06
C GLU A 78 2.67 3.60 -4.01
N TYR A 79 3.83 3.24 -3.47
CA TYR A 79 5.09 3.20 -4.20
C TYR A 79 5.76 1.86 -3.92
N SER A 80 5.95 1.04 -4.95
CA SER A 80 6.58 -0.27 -4.79
C SER A 80 8.01 -0.27 -5.31
N ILE A 81 8.88 -1.02 -4.62
CA ILE A 81 10.27 -1.26 -4.99
C ILE A 81 10.49 -2.76 -4.98
N VAL A 82 10.73 -3.36 -6.14
CA VAL A 82 11.04 -4.81 -6.21
C VAL A 82 12.43 -5.05 -5.67
N THR A 83 12.56 -5.99 -4.72
CA THR A 83 13.83 -6.34 -4.07
C THR A 83 14.32 -7.74 -4.39
N GLN A 84 13.40 -8.63 -4.80
CA GLN A 84 13.72 -10.02 -5.16
C GLN A 84 12.71 -10.57 -6.19
N GLY A 85 13.18 -11.44 -7.08
CA GLY A 85 12.33 -12.09 -8.09
C GLY A 85 11.78 -11.12 -9.11
N GLU A 86 10.64 -11.44 -9.70
CA GLU A 86 9.97 -10.60 -10.70
C GLU A 86 8.53 -10.37 -10.28
N ILE A 87 8.11 -9.12 -10.25
CA ILE A 87 6.73 -8.73 -9.92
C ILE A 87 6.11 -8.02 -11.12
N GLY A 88 4.98 -8.57 -11.57
CA GLY A 88 4.13 -7.93 -12.55
C GLY A 88 3.19 -6.95 -11.87
N PHE A 89 2.96 -5.83 -12.53
CA PHE A 89 2.02 -4.78 -12.11
C PHE A 89 1.12 -4.42 -13.27
N ARG A 90 -0.14 -4.16 -12.95
CA ARG A 90 -1.05 -3.47 -13.83
C ARG A 90 -1.76 -2.36 -13.08
N SER A 91 -1.74 -1.16 -13.66
CA SER A 91 -2.42 0.02 -13.17
C SER A 91 -3.04 0.73 -14.36
N GLY A 92 -4.36 0.86 -14.37
CA GLY A 92 -5.11 1.32 -15.54
C GLY A 92 -4.80 0.49 -16.80
N ASP A 93 -4.35 1.15 -17.86
CA ASP A 93 -3.99 0.53 -19.14
C ASP A 93 -2.53 0.09 -19.24
N ARG A 94 -1.72 0.36 -18.21
CA ARG A 94 -0.29 0.05 -18.20
C ARG A 94 -0.02 -1.27 -17.49
N GLU A 95 0.74 -2.12 -18.14
CA GLU A 95 1.24 -3.39 -17.59
C GLU A 95 2.75 -3.44 -17.72
N VAL A 96 3.43 -3.89 -16.68
CA VAL A 96 4.89 -4.01 -16.64
C VAL A 96 5.30 -5.16 -15.72
N VAL A 97 6.42 -5.80 -16.01
CA VAL A 97 7.13 -6.71 -15.12
C VAL A 97 8.43 -6.05 -14.69
N LEU A 98 8.66 -5.97 -13.40
CA LEU A 98 9.86 -5.37 -12.82
C LEU A 98 10.72 -6.42 -12.14
N ALA A 99 12.02 -6.33 -12.37
CA ALA A 99 13.06 -7.07 -11.67
C ALA A 99 13.56 -6.28 -10.44
N PRO A 100 14.44 -6.87 -9.60
CA PRO A 100 15.03 -6.18 -8.45
C PRO A 100 15.68 -4.84 -8.81
N GLY A 101 15.38 -3.80 -8.05
CA GLY A 101 15.76 -2.42 -8.35
C GLY A 101 14.76 -1.65 -9.20
N GLY A 102 13.65 -2.27 -9.65
CA GLY A 102 12.56 -1.57 -10.33
C GLY A 102 11.64 -0.84 -9.34
N TYR A 103 11.14 0.32 -9.76
CA TYR A 103 10.23 1.20 -9.00
C TYR A 103 8.95 1.44 -9.78
N ILE A 104 7.83 1.51 -9.07
CA ILE A 104 6.54 1.87 -9.66
C ILE A 104 5.69 2.69 -8.69
N THR A 105 4.88 3.59 -9.22
CA THR A 105 3.85 4.31 -8.49
C THR A 105 2.47 3.73 -8.77
N LYS A 106 1.62 3.66 -7.77
CA LYS A 106 0.20 3.27 -7.87
C LYS A 106 -0.64 4.39 -7.28
N PRO A 107 -1.11 5.33 -8.12
CA PRO A 107 -1.89 6.48 -7.65
C PRO A 107 -3.22 6.05 -7.05
N ARG A 108 -3.68 6.78 -6.03
CA ARG A 108 -5.04 6.62 -5.50
C ARG A 108 -6.09 6.83 -6.59
N GLY A 109 -7.22 6.14 -6.46
CA GLY A 109 -8.31 6.20 -7.43
C GLY A 109 -8.08 5.42 -8.71
N GLU A 110 -6.91 4.82 -8.90
CA GLU A 110 -6.60 3.99 -10.08
C GLU A 110 -6.62 2.50 -9.73
N MET A 111 -7.39 1.72 -10.49
CA MET A 111 -7.49 0.27 -10.32
C MET A 111 -6.17 -0.40 -10.68
N HIS A 112 -5.59 -1.14 -9.73
CA HIS A 112 -4.32 -1.81 -9.92
C HIS A 112 -4.30 -3.22 -9.31
N THR A 113 -3.32 -3.99 -9.70
CA THR A 113 -2.99 -5.32 -9.17
C THR A 113 -1.50 -5.59 -9.31
N MET A 114 -0.99 -6.55 -8.54
CA MET A 114 0.36 -7.07 -8.65
C MET A 114 0.38 -8.58 -8.47
N TRP A 115 1.37 -9.24 -9.08
CA TRP A 115 1.52 -10.69 -9.05
C TRP A 115 2.97 -11.11 -9.13
N ASN A 116 3.28 -12.33 -8.66
CA ASN A 116 4.57 -12.92 -8.95
C ASN A 116 4.59 -13.35 -10.44
N ALA A 117 5.42 -12.68 -11.23
CA ALA A 117 5.53 -12.92 -12.68
C ALA A 117 6.61 -13.97 -13.03
N GLY A 118 7.39 -14.39 -12.05
CA GLY A 118 8.51 -15.32 -12.22
C GLY A 118 8.21 -16.73 -11.71
N SER A 119 9.25 -17.57 -11.73
CA SER A 119 9.22 -18.96 -11.27
C SER A 119 9.85 -19.18 -9.88
N VAL A 120 10.24 -18.11 -9.22
CA VAL A 120 10.82 -18.12 -7.87
C VAL A 120 10.07 -17.16 -6.97
N PRO A 121 10.13 -17.31 -5.62
CA PRO A 121 9.54 -16.33 -4.73
C PRO A 121 10.07 -14.91 -4.99
N ALA A 122 9.18 -13.94 -4.98
CA ALA A 122 9.49 -12.52 -5.16
C ALA A 122 9.25 -11.73 -3.87
N ARG A 123 9.77 -10.51 -3.82
CA ARG A 123 9.59 -9.59 -2.69
C ARG A 123 9.63 -8.16 -3.16
N MET A 124 8.80 -7.32 -2.56
CA MET A 124 8.86 -5.88 -2.75
C MET A 124 8.73 -5.14 -1.42
N ILE A 125 9.22 -3.91 -1.40
CA ILE A 125 8.89 -2.90 -0.38
C ILE A 125 7.69 -2.12 -0.90
N GLU A 126 6.72 -1.86 -0.03
CA GLU A 126 5.58 -0.99 -0.28
C GLU A 126 5.67 0.22 0.65
N ILE A 127 5.66 1.42 0.08
CA ILE A 127 5.56 2.69 0.79
C ILE A 127 4.16 3.24 0.54
N ILE A 128 3.43 3.54 1.59
CA ILE A 128 2.03 3.98 1.55
C ILE A 128 1.94 5.38 2.11
N SER A 129 1.40 6.33 1.37
CA SER A 129 1.31 7.75 1.78
C SER A 129 -0.05 8.36 1.44
N PRO A 130 -0.72 9.03 2.42
CA PRO A 130 -0.36 9.09 3.85
C PRO A 130 -0.42 7.73 4.53
N ALA A 131 0.13 7.61 5.74
CA ALA A 131 0.03 6.41 6.56
C ALA A 131 -1.43 6.18 7.03
N GLY A 132 -1.69 4.95 7.50
CA GLY A 132 -2.98 4.53 8.06
C GLY A 132 -3.50 3.24 7.44
N PHE A 133 -3.15 2.97 6.18
CA PHE A 133 -3.59 1.76 5.49
C PHE A 133 -2.88 0.48 6.00
N GLU A 134 -1.72 0.59 6.61
CA GLU A 134 -1.03 -0.52 7.28
C GLU A 134 -1.89 -1.21 8.35
N HIS A 135 -2.84 -0.49 8.92
CA HIS A 135 -3.81 -1.05 9.87
C HIS A 135 -4.80 -2.01 9.20
N PHE A 136 -5.15 -1.79 7.92
CA PHE A 136 -5.91 -2.75 7.14
C PHE A 136 -5.16 -4.08 7.03
N PHE A 137 -3.88 -4.06 6.71
CA PHE A 137 -3.08 -5.28 6.62
C PHE A 137 -3.02 -6.02 7.96
N ARG A 138 -2.85 -5.30 9.06
CA ARG A 138 -2.86 -5.90 10.38
C ARG A 138 -4.19 -6.60 10.68
N GLU A 139 -5.31 -5.89 10.52
CA GLU A 139 -6.63 -6.42 10.82
C GLU A 139 -7.02 -7.57 9.87
N LEU A 140 -6.60 -7.51 8.60
CA LEU A 140 -6.79 -8.61 7.65
C LEU A 140 -5.98 -9.84 8.06
N ALA A 141 -4.73 -9.68 8.47
CA ALA A 141 -3.90 -10.77 8.95
C ALA A 141 -4.47 -11.41 10.23
N GLU A 142 -4.97 -10.61 11.17
CA GLU A 142 -5.66 -11.07 12.37
C GLU A 142 -6.93 -11.87 12.00
N LEU A 143 -7.73 -11.36 11.06
CA LEU A 143 -8.95 -12.02 10.58
C LEU A 143 -8.65 -13.38 9.95
N ILE A 144 -7.64 -13.45 9.07
CA ILE A 144 -7.22 -14.70 8.40
C ILE A 144 -6.64 -15.69 9.42
N SER A 145 -5.87 -15.21 10.40
CA SER A 145 -5.29 -16.05 11.47
C SER A 145 -6.36 -16.69 12.36
N ALA A 146 -7.52 -16.05 12.53
CA ALA A 146 -8.64 -16.59 13.28
C ALA A 146 -9.42 -17.69 12.54
N GLY A 147 -9.19 -17.83 11.23
CA GLY A 147 -9.83 -18.82 10.36
C GLY A 147 -10.21 -18.23 9.00
N PRO A 148 -10.77 -19.04 8.10
CA PRO A 148 -11.24 -18.53 6.80
C PRO A 148 -12.32 -17.45 7.00
N PRO A 149 -12.12 -16.22 6.45
CA PRO A 149 -13.12 -15.17 6.59
C PRO A 149 -14.44 -15.51 5.86
N ASP A 150 -15.56 -15.11 6.43
CA ASP A 150 -16.83 -15.11 5.73
C ASP A 150 -16.84 -14.12 4.56
N ALA A 151 -17.65 -14.41 3.53
CA ALA A 151 -17.65 -13.67 2.26
C ALA A 151 -17.86 -12.14 2.37
N GLY A 152 -18.48 -11.65 3.46
CA GLY A 152 -18.71 -10.22 3.70
C GLY A 152 -17.64 -9.54 4.55
N GLN A 153 -16.81 -10.28 5.28
CA GLN A 153 -15.89 -9.70 6.27
C GLN A 153 -14.76 -8.90 5.63
N VAL A 154 -14.12 -9.45 4.60
CA VAL A 154 -13.02 -8.75 3.91
C VAL A 154 -13.50 -7.49 3.19
N PRO A 155 -14.60 -7.51 2.41
CA PRO A 155 -15.18 -6.28 1.83
C PRO A 155 -15.59 -5.24 2.88
N ALA A 156 -16.18 -5.65 4.00
CA ALA A 156 -16.55 -4.73 5.07
C ALA A 156 -15.33 -4.07 5.73
N LEU A 157 -14.27 -4.86 5.95
CA LEU A 157 -12.98 -4.36 6.45
C LEU A 157 -12.38 -3.37 5.45
N ALA A 158 -12.29 -3.74 4.17
CA ALA A 158 -11.75 -2.90 3.10
C ALA A 158 -12.45 -1.53 3.01
N GLY A 159 -13.79 -1.53 3.09
CA GLY A 159 -14.57 -0.28 3.04
C GLY A 159 -14.22 0.72 4.15
N ARG A 160 -13.84 0.26 5.36
CA ARG A 160 -13.40 1.14 6.45
C ARG A 160 -12.11 1.91 6.11
N TYR A 161 -11.26 1.30 5.31
CA TYR A 161 -9.98 1.87 4.87
C TYR A 161 -10.04 2.52 3.49
N GLY A 162 -11.23 2.63 2.88
CA GLY A 162 -11.38 3.23 1.55
C GLY A 162 -10.82 2.38 0.41
N LEU A 163 -10.59 1.08 0.66
CA LEU A 163 -10.19 0.11 -0.35
C LEU A 163 -11.42 -0.41 -1.08
N GLN A 164 -11.36 -0.49 -2.40
CA GLN A 164 -12.42 -1.00 -3.25
C GLN A 164 -11.86 -2.08 -4.17
N PHE A 165 -12.43 -3.28 -4.09
CA PHE A 165 -12.09 -4.37 -5.00
C PHE A 165 -12.84 -4.24 -6.33
N GLY A 166 -12.22 -4.74 -7.40
CA GLY A 166 -12.81 -4.77 -8.74
C GLY A 166 -12.53 -6.06 -9.47
N GLN A 167 -13.28 -6.26 -10.57
CA GLN A 167 -13.08 -7.39 -11.49
C GLN A 167 -12.97 -6.85 -12.92
N PRO A 168 -11.84 -6.23 -13.26
CA PRO A 168 -11.62 -5.64 -14.57
C PRO A 168 -11.52 -6.74 -15.65
N GLU A 169 -11.95 -6.40 -16.88
CA GLU A 169 -12.00 -7.33 -18.02
C GLU A 169 -10.61 -7.92 -18.39
N TRP A 170 -9.54 -7.23 -18.05
CA TRP A 170 -8.18 -7.69 -18.33
C TRP A 170 -7.66 -8.77 -17.36
N LEU A 171 -8.30 -8.98 -16.21
CA LEU A 171 -7.82 -9.89 -15.16
C LEU A 171 -7.67 -11.35 -15.65
N PRO A 172 -8.65 -11.96 -16.35
CA PRO A 172 -8.52 -13.33 -16.83
C PRO A 172 -7.31 -13.54 -17.75
N GLY A 173 -6.99 -12.53 -18.55
CA GLY A 173 -5.82 -12.57 -19.44
C GLY A 173 -4.50 -12.62 -18.69
N ILE A 174 -4.36 -11.88 -17.58
CA ILE A 174 -3.17 -11.91 -16.71
C ILE A 174 -3.07 -13.29 -16.04
N ILE A 175 -4.15 -13.77 -15.44
CA ILE A 175 -4.19 -15.08 -14.77
C ILE A 175 -3.73 -16.19 -15.73
N SER A 176 -4.25 -16.21 -16.95
CA SER A 176 -3.91 -17.22 -17.96
C SER A 176 -2.45 -17.14 -18.40
N ARG A 177 -1.93 -15.92 -18.67
CA ARG A 177 -0.55 -15.73 -19.16
C ARG A 177 0.53 -16.11 -18.15
N PHE A 178 0.27 -15.86 -16.87
CA PHE A 178 1.24 -16.07 -15.80
C PHE A 178 0.93 -17.32 -14.94
N GLY A 179 -0.11 -18.09 -15.26
CA GLY A 179 -0.48 -19.28 -14.48
C GLY A 179 -0.81 -18.99 -13.02
N LEU A 180 -1.49 -17.86 -12.76
CA LEU A 180 -1.76 -17.36 -11.41
C LEU A 180 -2.95 -18.08 -10.79
N THR A 181 -2.98 -18.11 -9.46
CA THR A 181 -4.17 -18.53 -8.69
C THR A 181 -5.18 -17.40 -8.68
N ALA A 182 -6.40 -17.64 -9.15
CA ALA A 182 -7.47 -16.65 -9.10
C ALA A 182 -7.74 -16.23 -7.65
N PRO A 183 -7.94 -14.94 -7.37
CA PRO A 183 -8.35 -14.47 -6.05
C PRO A 183 -9.69 -15.11 -5.67
N ARG A 184 -9.85 -15.53 -4.43
CA ARG A 184 -11.09 -16.07 -3.86
C ARG A 184 -11.91 -14.97 -3.20
#